data_d95a1dc9b5e5a47baa8b8146b5b7c499
#
_entry.id   d95a1dc9b5e5a47baa8b8146b5b7c499
#
_cell.length_a   1.000
_cell.length_b   1.000
_cell.length_c   1.000
_cell.angle_alpha   90.00
_cell.angle_beta   90.00
_cell.angle_gamma   90.00
#
_symmetry.space_group_name_H-M   'P 1'
#
loop_
_entity.id
_entity.type
_entity.pdbx_description
1 polymer ?
#
loop_
_entity_poly.entity_id
_entity_poly.type
_entity_poly.pdbx_seq_one_letter_code
_entity_poly.pdbx_strand_id
1 'polypeptide(L)'
;MKLAGGIGLIGVALFMLLGVFNMDADVGFEAMVGAFLVAVVIPAVCGLVLIRSHQQSGKKLDQSRNILRQKTLEAEILNLAGKNNGKLTVVEVVREFAIDTESAKEALDSMHEKSMAEIELTESGVIVYSFYDVKHLPEKGSSRGVLDA
;
A
#
# COMPACT_ATOMS: atom_id res chain seq x y z
N MET A 1 18.99 -5.27 -9.17
CA MET A 1 19.48 -5.79 -10.45
C MET A 1 18.73 -5.27 -11.68
N LYS A 2 17.39 -5.13 -11.67
CA LYS A 2 16.62 -4.66 -12.85
C LYS A 2 16.89 -3.18 -13.23
N LEU A 3 17.15 -2.32 -12.26
CA LEU A 3 17.46 -0.90 -12.49
C LEU A 3 18.81 -0.70 -13.18
N ALA A 4 19.82 -1.48 -12.78
CA ALA A 4 21.14 -1.46 -13.41
C ALA A 4 21.08 -1.93 -14.88
N GLY A 5 20.21 -2.91 -15.20
CA GLY A 5 19.96 -3.36 -16.57
C GLY A 5 19.33 -2.28 -17.44
N GLY A 6 18.37 -1.52 -16.92
CA GLY A 6 17.73 -0.42 -17.63
C GLY A 6 18.70 0.73 -17.94
N ILE A 7 19.53 1.11 -16.97
CA ILE A 7 20.56 2.14 -17.15
C ILE A 7 21.63 1.69 -18.15
N GLY A 8 22.03 0.40 -18.10
CA GLY A 8 22.99 -0.17 -19.04
C GLY A 8 22.47 -0.13 -20.49
N LEU A 9 21.20 -0.46 -20.73
CA LEU A 9 20.59 -0.41 -22.05
C LEU A 9 20.51 1.03 -22.61
N ILE A 10 20.24 2.01 -21.78
CA ILE A 10 20.27 3.43 -22.19
C ILE A 10 21.70 3.85 -22.56
N GLY A 11 22.71 3.40 -21.79
CA GLY A 11 24.11 3.66 -22.09
C GLY A 11 24.54 3.05 -23.44
N VAL A 12 24.11 1.83 -23.74
CA VAL A 12 24.37 1.18 -25.05
C VAL A 12 23.67 1.93 -26.19
N ALA A 13 22.42 2.39 -25.99
CA ALA A 13 21.70 3.18 -26.99
C ALA A 13 22.42 4.51 -27.28
N LEU A 14 22.93 5.18 -26.23
CA LEU A 14 23.69 6.44 -26.37
C LEU A 14 25.03 6.20 -27.10
N PHE A 15 25.71 5.12 -26.81
CA PHE A 15 26.97 4.73 -27.47
C PHE A 15 26.75 4.42 -28.95
N MET A 16 25.68 3.70 -29.30
CA MET A 16 25.31 3.42 -30.69
C MET A 16 24.90 4.68 -31.45
N LEU A 17 24.24 5.63 -30.78
CA LEU A 17 23.91 6.94 -31.37
C LEU A 17 25.17 7.71 -31.80
N LEU A 18 26.22 7.70 -30.95
CA LEU A 18 27.51 8.31 -31.29
C LEU A 18 28.17 7.61 -32.49
N GLY A 19 28.01 6.29 -32.64
CA GLY A 19 28.50 5.52 -33.80
C GLY A 19 27.82 5.93 -35.10
N VAL A 20 26.50 6.16 -35.09
CA VAL A 20 25.73 6.62 -36.26
C VAL A 20 26.19 8.00 -36.75
N PHE A 21 26.52 8.92 -35.83
CA PHE A 21 27.01 10.25 -36.15
C PHE A 21 28.43 10.23 -36.79
N ASN A 22 29.16 9.14 -36.64
CA ASN A 22 30.54 9.00 -37.15
C ASN A 22 30.62 8.08 -38.39
N MET A 23 29.50 7.72 -38.99
CA MET A 23 29.45 6.94 -40.24
C MET A 23 29.68 7.86 -41.42
N ASP A 24 30.62 7.48 -42.33
CA ASP A 24 30.85 8.16 -43.61
C ASP A 24 29.63 8.03 -44.52
N ALA A 25 29.40 9.06 -45.35
CA ALA A 25 28.17 9.36 -46.09
C ALA A 25 27.84 8.43 -47.27
N ASP A 26 28.48 7.29 -47.43
CA ASP A 26 28.26 6.36 -48.57
C ASP A 26 27.10 5.35 -48.35
N VAL A 27 26.43 5.41 -47.20
CA VAL A 27 25.30 4.51 -46.89
C VAL A 27 23.98 5.17 -47.29
N GLY A 28 23.21 4.51 -48.17
CA GLY A 28 21.91 5.05 -48.61
C GLY A 28 21.00 5.44 -47.44
N PHE A 29 20.28 6.57 -47.59
CA PHE A 29 19.42 7.16 -46.55
C PHE A 29 18.45 6.14 -45.94
N GLU A 30 17.90 5.23 -46.72
CA GLU A 30 16.97 4.18 -46.24
C GLU A 30 17.63 3.19 -45.28
N ALA A 31 18.86 2.78 -45.55
CA ALA A 31 19.63 1.88 -44.69
C ALA A 31 20.05 2.57 -43.37
N MET A 32 20.36 3.85 -43.43
CA MET A 32 20.68 4.67 -42.26
C MET A 32 19.48 4.81 -41.33
N VAL A 33 18.28 5.08 -41.85
CA VAL A 33 17.05 5.18 -41.04
C VAL A 33 16.70 3.83 -40.43
N GLY A 34 16.81 2.72 -41.17
CA GLY A 34 16.57 1.37 -40.64
C GLY A 34 17.51 1.00 -39.51
N ALA A 35 18.81 1.25 -39.68
CA ALA A 35 19.81 1.00 -38.66
C ALA A 35 19.55 1.85 -37.36
N PHE A 36 19.19 3.12 -37.52
CA PHE A 36 18.84 4.00 -36.41
C PHE A 36 17.63 3.51 -35.61
N LEU A 37 16.56 3.10 -36.27
CA LEU A 37 15.36 2.56 -35.61
C LEU A 37 15.67 1.30 -34.81
N VAL A 38 16.41 0.37 -35.38
CA VAL A 38 16.72 -0.90 -34.69
C VAL A 38 17.73 -0.70 -33.57
N ALA A 39 18.79 0.06 -33.82
CA ALA A 39 19.91 0.18 -32.87
C ALA A 39 19.63 1.15 -31.72
N VAL A 40 18.80 2.17 -31.92
CA VAL A 40 18.57 3.24 -30.94
C VAL A 40 17.16 3.20 -30.35
N VAL A 41 16.12 3.15 -31.19
CA VAL A 41 14.74 3.29 -30.71
C VAL A 41 14.30 2.06 -29.91
N ILE A 42 14.60 0.85 -30.39
CA ILE A 42 14.17 -0.37 -29.70
C ILE A 42 14.80 -0.50 -28.30
N PRO A 43 16.12 -0.36 -28.09
CA PRO A 43 16.71 -0.43 -26.76
C PRO A 43 16.26 0.71 -25.85
N ALA A 44 16.04 1.92 -26.38
CA ALA A 44 15.56 3.05 -25.61
C ALA A 44 14.15 2.81 -25.08
N VAL A 45 13.23 2.32 -25.89
CA VAL A 45 11.86 1.98 -25.49
C VAL A 45 11.86 0.84 -24.46
N CYS A 46 12.64 -0.22 -24.70
CA CYS A 46 12.78 -1.31 -23.72
C CYS A 46 13.35 -0.82 -22.40
N GLY A 47 14.33 0.06 -22.40
CA GLY A 47 14.91 0.66 -21.20
C GLY A 47 13.88 1.48 -20.41
N LEU A 48 13.09 2.29 -21.07
CA LEU A 48 12.01 3.08 -20.45
C LEU A 48 10.91 2.20 -19.84
N VAL A 49 10.50 1.14 -20.53
CA VAL A 49 9.51 0.18 -20.02
C VAL A 49 10.02 -0.53 -18.78
N LEU A 50 11.29 -0.94 -18.75
CA LEU A 50 11.91 -1.60 -17.59
C LEU A 50 11.99 -0.66 -16.37
N ILE A 51 12.33 0.61 -16.57
CA ILE A 51 12.37 1.61 -15.49
C ILE A 51 10.96 1.85 -14.94
N ARG A 52 9.97 2.01 -15.81
CA ARG A 52 8.58 2.23 -15.41
C ARG A 52 7.99 1.05 -14.64
N SER A 53 8.29 -0.19 -15.07
CA SER A 53 7.84 -1.39 -14.37
C SER A 53 8.46 -1.55 -12.98
N HIS A 54 9.68 -1.04 -12.79
CA HIS A 54 10.36 -1.09 -11.49
C HIS A 54 9.74 -0.12 -10.48
N GLN A 55 9.34 1.08 -10.90
CA GLN A 55 8.67 2.05 -10.03
C GLN A 55 7.28 1.58 -9.57
N GLN A 56 6.56 0.83 -10.40
CA GLN A 56 5.24 0.30 -10.02
C GLN A 56 5.33 -0.84 -9.00
N SER A 57 6.41 -1.62 -9.02
CA SER A 57 6.59 -2.74 -8.08
C SER A 57 6.87 -2.27 -6.64
N GLY A 58 7.58 -1.16 -6.47
CA GLY A 58 7.83 -0.55 -5.14
C GLY A 58 6.53 -0.09 -4.46
N LYS A 59 5.69 0.64 -5.19
CA LYS A 59 4.42 1.15 -4.66
C LYS A 59 3.45 0.04 -4.21
N LYS A 60 3.40 -1.08 -4.93
CA LYS A 60 2.55 -2.24 -4.55
C LYS A 60 3.00 -2.92 -3.27
N LEU A 61 4.31 -3.01 -3.04
CA LEU A 61 4.87 -3.60 -1.82
C LEU A 61 4.59 -2.73 -0.59
N ASP A 62 4.74 -1.40 -0.71
CA ASP A 62 4.45 -0.47 0.37
C ASP A 62 2.95 -0.45 0.70
N GLN A 63 2.09 -0.47 -0.31
CA GLN A 63 0.64 -0.56 -0.12
C GLN A 63 0.24 -1.87 0.56
N SER A 64 0.81 -3.02 0.18
CA SER A 64 0.53 -4.30 0.82
C SER A 64 1.01 -4.34 2.27
N ARG A 65 2.16 -3.73 2.58
CA ARG A 65 2.66 -3.61 3.95
C ARG A 65 1.75 -2.74 4.82
N ASN A 66 1.26 -1.62 4.28
CA ASN A 66 0.36 -0.74 5.01
C ASN A 66 -0.99 -1.41 5.29
N ILE A 67 -1.56 -2.14 4.32
CA ILE A 67 -2.79 -2.92 4.52
C ILE A 67 -2.60 -4.00 5.60
N LEU A 68 -1.46 -4.71 5.59
CA LEU A 68 -1.17 -5.73 6.61
C LEU A 68 -1.02 -5.10 8.00
N ARG A 69 -0.33 -3.96 8.11
CA ARG A 69 -0.19 -3.23 9.38
C ARG A 69 -1.55 -2.77 9.92
N GLN A 70 -2.40 -2.20 9.07
CA GLN A 70 -3.75 -1.79 9.49
C GLN A 70 -4.57 -2.98 9.98
N LYS A 71 -4.59 -4.09 9.26
CA LYS A 71 -5.31 -5.30 9.68
C LYS A 71 -4.79 -5.89 10.99
N THR A 72 -3.49 -5.85 11.22
CA THR A 72 -2.89 -6.29 12.47
C THR A 72 -3.31 -5.37 13.62
N LEU A 73 -3.24 -4.05 13.40
CA LEU A 73 -3.66 -3.06 14.40
C LEU A 73 -5.15 -3.18 14.73
N GLU A 74 -6.03 -3.35 13.73
CA GLU A 74 -7.45 -3.59 13.95
C GLU A 74 -7.70 -4.83 14.83
N ALA A 75 -7.01 -5.93 14.56
CA ALA A 75 -7.14 -7.15 15.36
C ALA A 75 -6.65 -6.96 16.80
N GLU A 76 -5.58 -6.22 17.00
CA GLU A 76 -5.05 -5.89 18.33
C GLU A 76 -5.96 -4.92 19.10
N ILE A 77 -6.57 -3.93 18.42
CA ILE A 77 -7.60 -3.05 18.99
C ILE A 77 -8.80 -3.86 19.46
N LEU A 78 -9.30 -4.82 18.68
CA LEU A 78 -10.40 -5.70 19.10
C LEU A 78 -10.03 -6.53 20.34
N ASN A 79 -8.81 -7.02 20.42
CA ASN A 79 -8.31 -7.74 21.58
C ASN A 79 -8.26 -6.84 22.80
N LEU A 80 -7.77 -5.60 22.65
CA LEU A 80 -7.76 -4.60 23.72
C LEU A 80 -9.19 -4.22 24.16
N ALA A 81 -10.12 -4.06 23.21
CA ALA A 81 -11.52 -3.82 23.49
C ALA A 81 -12.13 -4.96 24.33
N GLY A 82 -11.79 -6.21 24.02
CA GLY A 82 -12.23 -7.37 24.79
C GLY A 82 -11.77 -7.33 26.26
N LYS A 83 -10.57 -6.83 26.52
CA LYS A 83 -10.04 -6.63 27.88
C LYS A 83 -10.73 -5.48 28.62
N ASN A 84 -11.22 -4.48 27.91
CA ASN A 84 -11.81 -3.23 28.42
C ASN A 84 -13.35 -3.20 28.30
N ASN A 85 -14.00 -4.35 28.39
CA ASN A 85 -15.48 -4.46 28.33
C ASN A 85 -16.10 -3.83 27.07
N GLY A 86 -15.40 -3.89 25.95
CA GLY A 86 -15.87 -3.39 24.67
C GLY A 86 -15.79 -1.88 24.50
N LYS A 87 -15.12 -1.13 25.39
CA LYS A 87 -15.01 0.34 25.28
C LYS A 87 -13.55 0.76 25.26
N LEU A 88 -13.21 1.65 24.32
CA LEU A 88 -11.87 2.18 24.17
C LEU A 88 -11.89 3.68 23.89
N THR A 89 -10.87 4.37 24.37
CA THR A 89 -10.54 5.74 24.00
C THR A 89 -9.30 5.78 23.12
N VAL A 90 -9.12 6.85 22.34
CA VAL A 90 -7.90 7.07 21.54
C VAL A 90 -6.64 7.01 22.41
N VAL A 91 -6.70 7.57 23.62
CA VAL A 91 -5.56 7.62 24.55
C VAL A 91 -5.13 6.22 25.01
N GLU A 92 -6.08 5.31 25.25
CA GLU A 92 -5.78 3.93 25.62
C GLU A 92 -5.08 3.18 24.50
N VAL A 93 -5.54 3.37 23.25
CA VAL A 93 -4.91 2.78 22.05
C VAL A 93 -3.49 3.31 21.85
N VAL A 94 -3.29 4.64 21.95
CA VAL A 94 -1.97 5.27 21.89
C VAL A 94 -1.02 4.69 22.93
N ARG A 95 -1.48 4.56 24.16
CA ARG A 95 -0.68 4.05 25.27
C ARG A 95 -0.31 2.58 25.10
N GLU A 96 -1.24 1.74 24.67
CA GLU A 96 -1.02 0.30 24.58
C GLU A 96 -0.11 -0.06 23.40
N PHE A 97 -0.29 0.61 22.25
CA PHE A 97 0.45 0.26 21.02
C PHE A 97 1.62 1.19 20.70
N ALA A 98 1.85 2.20 21.54
CA ALA A 98 2.91 3.21 21.37
C ALA A 98 2.91 3.84 19.95
N ILE A 99 1.72 4.09 19.40
CA ILE A 99 1.51 4.76 18.11
C ILE A 99 1.13 6.22 18.34
N ASP A 100 1.21 7.04 17.29
CA ASP A 100 0.77 8.43 17.36
C ASP A 100 -0.76 8.55 17.44
N THR A 101 -1.23 9.68 17.95
CA THR A 101 -2.67 9.95 18.17
C THR A 101 -3.47 9.95 16.89
N GLU A 102 -2.87 10.43 15.78
CA GLU A 102 -3.54 10.49 14.49
C GLU A 102 -3.78 9.08 13.93
N SER A 103 -2.76 8.23 13.94
CA SER A 103 -2.89 6.82 13.52
C SER A 103 -3.88 6.03 14.39
N ALA A 104 -3.90 6.27 15.71
CA ALA A 104 -4.85 5.64 16.60
C ALA A 104 -6.29 6.04 16.29
N LYS A 105 -6.52 7.34 16.06
CA LYS A 105 -7.81 7.88 15.69
C LYS A 105 -8.27 7.37 14.33
N GLU A 106 -7.40 7.42 13.31
CA GLU A 106 -7.70 6.89 11.97
C GLU A 106 -8.11 5.41 12.00
N ALA A 107 -7.42 4.60 12.80
CA ALA A 107 -7.76 3.19 12.97
C ALA A 107 -9.15 2.99 13.60
N LEU A 108 -9.46 3.73 14.68
CA LEU A 108 -10.76 3.65 15.36
C LEU A 108 -11.91 4.20 14.48
N ASP A 109 -11.69 5.31 13.78
CA ASP A 109 -12.66 5.89 12.84
C ASP A 109 -12.92 4.93 11.67
N SER A 110 -11.90 4.28 11.13
CA SER A 110 -12.05 3.23 10.10
C SER A 110 -12.89 2.05 10.58
N MET A 111 -12.74 1.65 11.86
CA MET A 111 -13.57 0.58 12.45
C MET A 111 -15.01 1.04 12.66
N HIS A 112 -15.24 2.31 12.99
CA HIS A 112 -16.58 2.89 13.04
C HIS A 112 -17.24 2.93 11.65
N GLU A 113 -16.53 3.35 10.60
CA GLU A 113 -17.02 3.34 9.22
C GLU A 113 -17.41 1.92 8.74
N LYS A 114 -16.69 0.91 9.21
CA LYS A 114 -17.00 -0.51 8.95
C LYS A 114 -18.14 -1.06 9.82
N SER A 115 -18.79 -0.22 10.63
CA SER A 115 -19.83 -0.60 11.58
C SER A 115 -19.38 -1.61 12.65
N MET A 116 -18.09 -1.65 12.96
CA MET A 116 -17.53 -2.52 14.00
C MET A 116 -17.52 -1.82 15.37
N ALA A 117 -17.56 -0.49 15.40
CA ALA A 117 -17.59 0.32 16.61
C ALA A 117 -18.60 1.46 16.50
N GLU A 118 -19.21 1.81 17.60
CA GLU A 118 -20.06 2.99 17.76
C GLU A 118 -19.30 4.08 18.53
N ILE A 119 -19.58 5.36 18.20
CA ILE A 119 -18.98 6.49 18.90
C ILE A 119 -19.94 6.95 19.99
N GLU A 120 -19.50 6.91 21.22
CA GLU A 120 -20.21 7.43 22.38
C GLU A 120 -19.50 8.67 22.94
N LEU A 121 -20.25 9.59 23.52
CA LEU A 121 -19.70 10.76 24.20
C LEU A 121 -20.04 10.67 25.70
N THR A 122 -19.02 10.81 26.55
CA THR A 122 -19.25 10.89 27.98
C THR A 122 -19.77 12.27 28.40
N GLU A 123 -20.35 12.40 29.59
CA GLU A 123 -20.78 13.69 30.16
C GLU A 123 -19.64 14.72 30.24
N SER A 124 -18.39 14.25 30.40
CA SER A 124 -17.18 15.06 30.40
C SER A 124 -16.65 15.43 29.00
N GLY A 125 -17.31 15.00 27.92
CA GLY A 125 -16.93 15.29 26.55
C GLY A 125 -15.84 14.39 25.98
N VAL A 126 -15.52 13.25 26.62
CA VAL A 126 -14.55 12.28 26.11
C VAL A 126 -15.22 11.38 25.08
N ILE A 127 -14.58 11.22 23.92
CA ILE A 127 -15.03 10.30 22.87
C ILE A 127 -14.60 8.87 23.24
N VAL A 128 -15.55 7.95 23.25
CA VAL A 128 -15.37 6.53 23.53
C VAL A 128 -15.88 5.73 22.33
N TYR A 129 -15.09 4.79 21.87
CA TYR A 129 -15.47 3.82 20.83
C TYR A 129 -15.99 2.56 21.52
N SER A 130 -17.25 2.22 21.26
CA SER A 130 -17.96 1.08 21.84
C SER A 130 -18.07 -0.05 20.83
N PHE A 131 -17.52 -1.20 21.16
CA PHE A 131 -17.51 -2.42 20.33
C PHE A 131 -18.55 -3.38 20.91
N TYR A 132 -19.79 -3.26 20.45
CA TYR A 132 -20.91 -4.03 20.97
C TYR A 132 -20.70 -5.53 20.86
N ASP A 133 -20.29 -6.01 19.69
CA ASP A 133 -20.08 -7.43 19.43
C ASP A 133 -18.97 -8.03 20.31
N VAL A 134 -17.90 -7.26 20.57
CA VAL A 134 -16.79 -7.69 21.42
C VAL A 134 -17.25 -7.83 22.86
N LYS A 135 -18.08 -6.92 23.36
CA LYS A 135 -18.66 -6.94 24.69
C LYS A 135 -19.52 -8.17 24.92
N HIS A 136 -20.28 -8.60 23.91
CA HIS A 136 -21.22 -9.72 23.97
C HIS A 136 -20.66 -11.04 23.46
N LEU A 137 -19.36 -11.11 23.12
CA LEU A 137 -18.69 -12.35 22.73
C LEU A 137 -18.89 -13.52 23.71
N PRO A 138 -18.89 -13.33 25.04
CA PRO A 138 -19.15 -14.43 25.99
C PRO A 138 -20.53 -15.07 25.84
N GLU A 139 -21.52 -14.33 25.35
CA GLU A 139 -22.89 -14.80 25.16
C GLU A 139 -23.08 -15.69 23.93
N LYS A 140 -22.05 -15.79 23.05
CA LYS A 140 -22.07 -16.59 21.82
C LYS A 140 -22.49 -18.04 22.07
N GLY A 141 -22.14 -18.61 23.23
CA GLY A 141 -22.51 -19.99 23.60
C GLY A 141 -24.01 -20.20 23.84
N SER A 142 -24.78 -19.14 24.04
CA SER A 142 -26.22 -19.17 24.26
C SER A 142 -27.06 -18.83 23.01
N SER A 143 -26.39 -18.64 21.85
CA SER A 143 -27.08 -18.30 20.60
C SER A 143 -28.02 -19.44 20.16
N ARG A 144 -29.26 -19.08 19.80
CA ARG A 144 -30.28 -19.98 19.23
C ARG A 144 -30.46 -19.67 17.75
N GLY A 145 -30.88 -20.65 16.98
CA GLY A 145 -31.24 -20.44 15.59
C GLY A 145 -32.37 -19.42 15.45
N VAL A 146 -32.29 -18.54 14.45
CA VAL A 146 -33.35 -17.52 14.20
C VAL A 146 -34.71 -18.16 13.93
N LEU A 147 -34.73 -19.43 13.52
CA LEU A 147 -35.96 -20.18 13.24
C LEU A 147 -36.49 -20.93 14.49
N ASP A 148 -35.78 -20.91 15.62
CA ASP A 148 -36.15 -21.56 16.86
C ASP A 148 -36.74 -20.59 17.92
N ALA A 149 -37.09 -19.38 17.46
CA ALA A 149 -37.65 -18.31 18.28
C ALA A 149 -39.17 -18.20 18.15
#